data_c985136a0c0208ea99138b6b8fef2b74
#
_entry.id   c985136a0c0208ea99138b6b8fef2b74
#
_cell.length_a   1.000
_cell.length_b   1.000
_cell.length_c   1.000
_cell.angle_alpha   90.00
_cell.angle_beta   90.00
_cell.angle_gamma   90.00
#
_symmetry.space_group_name_H-M   'P 1'
#
loop_
_entity.id
_entity.type
_entity.pdbx_description
1 polymer ?
#
loop_
_entity_poly.entity_id
_entity_poly.type
_entity_poly.pdbx_seq_one_letter_code
_entity_poly.pdbx_strand_id
1 'polypeptide(L)'
;VIVSKNAIQSSTQGFSIESVPKDARRIEDFRDHLPVGTEVYVAWLPNGDPAEMVFAAAKLSAQGMIPIPHIPARRIESEAQLWQVVKDFVEQAGVERLLLLGGDPDTPVGPYTEASALLQSGVLEAFGIKAVDIAAHPDGHPVMSIDQSAQVLREKIAHARQAGIRVRVVSQFALDPD
;
A
#
# COMPACT_ATOMS: atom_id res chain seq x y z
N VAL A 1 -14.67 -1.47 32.52
CA VAL A 1 -13.34 -0.78 32.39
C VAL A 1 -13.63 0.60 31.82
N ILE A 2 -13.42 1.68 32.59
CA ILE A 2 -13.57 3.05 32.10
C ILE A 2 -12.22 3.43 31.44
N VAL A 3 -12.18 3.46 30.14
CA VAL A 3 -11.00 3.94 29.40
C VAL A 3 -10.97 5.47 29.51
N SER A 4 -9.87 6.05 29.96
CA SER A 4 -9.75 7.51 30.09
C SER A 4 -9.70 8.17 28.71
N LYS A 5 -10.21 9.41 28.61
CA LYS A 5 -10.15 10.20 27.36
C LYS A 5 -8.71 10.34 26.82
N ASN A 6 -7.74 10.47 27.70
CA ASN A 6 -6.32 10.56 27.34
C ASN A 6 -5.78 9.24 26.76
N ALA A 7 -6.23 8.08 27.26
CA ALA A 7 -5.86 6.78 26.72
C ALA A 7 -6.44 6.58 25.31
N ILE A 8 -7.67 7.00 25.06
CA ILE A 8 -8.29 6.98 23.73
C ILE A 8 -7.52 7.90 22.78
N GLN A 9 -7.20 9.13 23.21
CA GLN A 9 -6.45 10.08 22.39
C GLN A 9 -5.03 9.57 22.05
N SER A 10 -4.35 8.91 23.00
CA SER A 10 -3.02 8.36 22.72
C SER A 10 -3.05 7.15 21.79
N SER A 11 -4.10 6.32 21.87
CA SER A 11 -4.26 5.14 21.00
C SER A 11 -4.66 5.49 19.56
N THR A 12 -5.19 6.70 19.34
CA THR A 12 -5.55 7.19 18.01
C THR A 12 -4.48 8.08 17.37
N GLN A 13 -3.34 8.32 18.04
CA GLN A 13 -2.23 9.04 17.44
C GLN A 13 -1.49 8.16 16.41
N GLY A 14 -1.18 8.74 15.26
CA GLY A 14 -0.44 8.06 14.19
C GLY A 14 -1.25 6.97 13.47
N PHE A 15 -2.58 7.06 13.51
CA PHE A 15 -3.43 6.17 12.71
C PHE A 15 -3.23 6.41 11.21
N SER A 16 -3.52 5.39 10.43
CA SER A 16 -3.68 5.47 8.98
C SER A 16 -5.10 5.08 8.60
N ILE A 17 -5.54 5.53 7.45
CA ILE A 17 -6.83 5.15 6.88
C ILE A 17 -6.65 4.63 5.46
N GLU A 18 -7.67 3.96 4.95
CA GLU A 18 -7.78 3.60 3.55
C GLU A 18 -8.83 4.47 2.87
N SER A 19 -8.56 4.87 1.64
CA SER A 19 -9.44 5.64 0.77
C SER A 19 -9.40 5.05 -0.64
N VAL A 20 -10.41 5.34 -1.43
CA VAL A 20 -10.47 4.97 -2.85
C VAL A 20 -10.41 6.23 -3.73
N PRO A 21 -9.99 6.14 -5.00
CA PRO A 21 -9.91 7.31 -5.88
C PRO A 21 -11.21 8.11 -5.97
N LYS A 22 -12.36 7.43 -5.87
CA LYS A 22 -13.67 8.07 -5.85
C LYS A 22 -13.85 9.07 -4.69
N ASP A 23 -13.25 8.79 -3.53
CA ASP A 23 -13.32 9.70 -2.39
C ASP A 23 -12.52 10.97 -2.66
N ALA A 24 -11.38 10.87 -3.34
CA ALA A 24 -10.61 12.03 -3.77
C ALA A 24 -11.38 12.93 -4.74
N ARG A 25 -12.34 12.39 -5.48
CA ARG A 25 -13.25 13.19 -6.33
C ARG A 25 -14.35 13.87 -5.53
N ARG A 26 -14.78 13.30 -4.41
CA ARG A 26 -15.95 13.75 -3.63
C ARG A 26 -15.56 14.68 -2.48
N ILE A 27 -14.44 14.42 -1.81
CA ILE A 27 -13.95 15.22 -0.69
C ILE A 27 -13.26 16.45 -1.27
N GLU A 28 -13.72 17.64 -0.94
CA GLU A 28 -13.13 18.87 -1.42
C GLU A 28 -11.77 19.10 -0.75
N ASP A 29 -11.72 19.04 0.57
CA ASP A 29 -10.50 19.20 1.36
C ASP A 29 -10.40 18.12 2.43
N PHE A 30 -9.36 17.31 2.35
CA PHE A 30 -9.10 16.26 3.34
C PHE A 30 -8.71 16.84 4.72
N ARG A 31 -8.21 18.07 4.80
CA ARG A 31 -7.84 18.73 6.05
C ARG A 31 -9.05 19.03 6.94
N ASP A 32 -10.25 19.05 6.38
CA ASP A 32 -11.49 19.16 7.16
C ASP A 32 -11.83 17.88 7.93
N HIS A 33 -11.20 16.76 7.56
CA HIS A 33 -11.51 15.43 8.08
C HIS A 33 -10.32 14.73 8.75
N LEU A 34 -9.10 15.06 8.32
CA LEU A 34 -7.87 14.38 8.73
C LEU A 34 -6.79 15.37 9.18
N PRO A 35 -6.05 15.07 10.23
CA PRO A 35 -4.86 15.82 10.57
C PRO A 35 -3.83 15.79 9.44
N VAL A 36 -3.14 16.89 9.20
CA VAL A 36 -1.99 16.94 8.29
C VAL A 36 -0.95 15.90 8.71
N GLY A 37 -0.37 15.20 7.76
CA GLY A 37 0.57 14.10 8.00
C GLY A 37 -0.10 12.75 8.21
N THR A 38 -1.44 12.64 8.13
CA THR A 38 -2.12 11.33 8.16
C THR A 38 -1.70 10.50 6.95
N GLU A 39 -1.29 9.27 7.21
CA GLU A 39 -1.03 8.28 6.16
C GLU A 39 -2.35 7.78 5.58
N VAL A 40 -2.50 7.85 4.26
CA VAL A 40 -3.71 7.42 3.55
C VAL A 40 -3.34 6.38 2.49
N TYR A 41 -3.76 5.16 2.73
CA TYR A 41 -3.69 4.10 1.73
C TYR A 41 -4.68 4.39 0.61
N VAL A 42 -4.22 4.32 -0.64
CA VAL A 42 -5.09 4.50 -1.81
C VAL A 42 -5.31 3.14 -2.45
N ALA A 43 -6.52 2.61 -2.26
CA ALA A 43 -6.85 1.27 -2.72
C ALA A 43 -7.05 1.22 -4.24
N TRP A 44 -6.37 0.27 -4.89
CA TRP A 44 -6.57 -0.03 -6.31
C TRP A 44 -7.69 -1.04 -6.47
N LEU A 45 -8.88 -0.54 -6.79
CA LEU A 45 -10.08 -1.37 -6.97
C LEU A 45 -10.03 -2.20 -8.26
N PRO A 46 -10.86 -3.27 -8.35
CA PRO A 46 -11.09 -3.97 -9.62
C PRO A 46 -11.49 -2.99 -10.73
N ASN A 47 -10.88 -3.13 -11.91
CA ASN A 47 -11.06 -2.23 -13.05
C ASN A 47 -10.72 -0.75 -12.76
N GLY A 48 -9.94 -0.48 -11.73
CA GLY A 48 -9.49 0.87 -11.40
C GLY A 48 -8.49 1.38 -12.43
N ASP A 49 -8.65 2.65 -12.81
CA ASP A 49 -7.74 3.35 -13.71
C ASP A 49 -6.48 3.81 -12.94
N PRO A 50 -5.26 3.47 -13.39
CA PRO A 50 -4.04 3.99 -12.81
C PRO A 50 -4.00 5.51 -12.70
N ALA A 51 -4.55 6.23 -13.68
CA ALA A 51 -4.59 7.70 -13.67
C ALA A 51 -5.44 8.25 -12.51
N GLU A 52 -6.53 7.58 -12.16
CA GLU A 52 -7.35 7.95 -11.00
C GLU A 52 -6.61 7.72 -9.68
N MET A 53 -5.78 6.68 -9.61
CA MET A 53 -4.91 6.41 -8.45
C MET A 53 -3.89 7.53 -8.27
N VAL A 54 -3.22 7.93 -9.37
CA VAL A 54 -2.24 9.03 -9.36
C VAL A 54 -2.91 10.34 -8.97
N PHE A 55 -4.08 10.66 -9.54
CA PHE A 55 -4.87 11.83 -9.17
C PHE A 55 -5.20 11.86 -7.67
N ALA A 56 -5.65 10.74 -7.12
CA ALA A 56 -6.00 10.65 -5.70
C ALA A 56 -4.77 10.88 -4.81
N ALA A 57 -3.64 10.24 -5.13
CA ALA A 57 -2.39 10.40 -4.40
C ALA A 57 -1.88 11.85 -4.47
N ALA A 58 -1.92 12.47 -5.65
CA ALA A 58 -1.50 13.86 -5.84
C ALA A 58 -2.36 14.84 -5.04
N LYS A 59 -3.69 14.65 -5.03
CA LYS A 59 -4.60 15.47 -4.24
C LYS A 59 -4.34 15.35 -2.73
N LEU A 60 -4.18 14.12 -2.24
CA LEU A 60 -3.85 13.86 -0.83
C LEU A 60 -2.53 14.56 -0.45
N SER A 61 -1.49 14.39 -1.26
CA SER A 61 -0.19 15.02 -1.04
C SER A 61 -0.29 16.55 -1.02
N ALA A 62 -0.99 17.15 -1.99
CA ALA A 62 -1.19 18.59 -2.06
C ALA A 62 -1.93 19.18 -0.85
N GLN A 63 -2.71 18.35 -0.15
CA GLN A 63 -3.44 18.72 1.06
C GLN A 63 -2.71 18.30 2.34
N GLY A 64 -1.44 17.86 2.24
CA GLY A 64 -0.57 17.57 3.37
C GLY A 64 -0.78 16.19 3.99
N MET A 65 -1.50 15.28 3.32
CA MET A 65 -1.56 13.88 3.69
C MET A 65 -0.35 13.12 3.12
N ILE A 66 -0.10 11.92 3.61
CA ILE A 66 0.95 11.02 3.11
C ILE A 66 0.29 9.87 2.35
N PRO A 67 0.20 9.94 1.01
CA PRO A 67 -0.42 8.87 0.22
C PRO A 67 0.46 7.64 0.18
N ILE A 68 -0.16 6.46 0.33
CA ILE A 68 0.46 5.13 0.20
C ILE A 68 -0.36 4.32 -0.81
N PRO A 69 -0.06 4.44 -2.11
CA PRO A 69 -0.79 3.72 -3.14
C PRO A 69 -0.58 2.20 -3.06
N HIS A 70 -1.65 1.46 -3.33
CA HIS A 70 -1.59 0.01 -3.54
C HIS A 70 -1.04 -0.29 -4.94
N ILE A 71 -0.17 -1.29 -5.03
CA ILE A 71 0.27 -1.91 -6.29
C ILE A 71 -0.08 -3.40 -6.23
N PRO A 72 -1.20 -3.81 -6.79
CA PRO A 72 -1.59 -5.23 -6.86
C PRO A 72 -0.91 -5.89 -8.07
N ALA A 73 0.06 -6.76 -7.83
CA ALA A 73 0.89 -7.40 -8.86
C ALA A 73 0.06 -8.02 -9.99
N ARG A 74 -0.97 -8.80 -9.65
CA ARG A 74 -1.81 -9.50 -10.63
C ARG A 74 -2.69 -8.60 -11.49
N ARG A 75 -2.73 -7.28 -11.21
CA ARG A 75 -3.46 -6.27 -12.00
C ARG A 75 -2.55 -5.46 -12.92
N ILE A 76 -1.25 -5.62 -12.81
CA ILE A 76 -0.27 -4.94 -13.67
C ILE A 76 -0.17 -5.68 -15.00
N GLU A 77 -0.57 -5.02 -16.08
CA GLU A 77 -0.68 -5.61 -17.42
C GLU A 77 0.68 -5.81 -18.10
N SER A 78 1.65 -4.96 -17.76
CA SER A 78 2.99 -5.01 -18.35
C SER A 78 4.05 -4.35 -17.47
N GLU A 79 5.31 -4.64 -17.75
CA GLU A 79 6.43 -3.93 -17.14
C GLU A 79 6.36 -2.42 -17.41
N ALA A 80 6.05 -2.03 -18.65
CA ALA A 80 5.92 -0.63 -19.02
C ALA A 80 4.82 0.09 -18.19
N GLN A 81 3.70 -0.56 -17.92
CA GLN A 81 2.65 0.00 -17.06
C GLN A 81 3.15 0.18 -15.63
N LEU A 82 3.85 -0.83 -15.06
CA LEU A 82 4.41 -0.71 -13.72
C LEU A 82 5.38 0.48 -13.62
N TRP A 83 6.30 0.59 -14.56
CA TRP A 83 7.26 1.68 -14.60
C TRP A 83 6.58 3.04 -14.73
N GLN A 84 5.58 3.14 -15.61
CA GLN A 84 4.85 4.39 -15.79
C GLN A 84 4.07 4.80 -14.54
N VAL A 85 3.33 3.89 -13.92
CA VAL A 85 2.50 4.24 -12.75
C VAL A 85 3.35 4.59 -11.52
N VAL A 86 4.47 3.89 -11.28
CA VAL A 86 5.37 4.24 -10.18
C VAL A 86 6.05 5.58 -10.44
N LYS A 87 6.48 5.85 -11.67
CA LYS A 87 6.99 7.15 -12.08
C LYS A 87 5.98 8.25 -11.78
N ASP A 88 4.74 8.08 -12.20
CA ASP A 88 3.68 9.08 -12.02
C ASP A 88 3.37 9.31 -10.54
N PHE A 89 3.35 8.28 -9.70
CA PHE A 89 3.22 8.45 -8.26
C PHE A 89 4.35 9.28 -7.66
N VAL A 90 5.59 9.04 -8.08
CA VAL A 90 6.73 9.80 -7.55
C VAL A 90 6.73 11.23 -8.06
N GLU A 91 6.59 11.43 -9.37
CA GLU A 91 6.73 12.75 -10.00
C GLU A 91 5.53 13.67 -9.72
N GLN A 92 4.29 13.12 -9.69
CA GLN A 92 3.08 13.93 -9.55
C GLN A 92 2.57 14.03 -8.10
N ALA A 93 2.87 13.02 -7.27
CA ALA A 93 2.35 12.95 -5.90
C ALA A 93 3.43 12.90 -4.81
N GLY A 94 4.72 12.86 -5.18
CA GLY A 94 5.82 12.78 -4.21
C GLY A 94 5.80 11.51 -3.37
N VAL A 95 5.28 10.41 -3.91
CA VAL A 95 5.14 9.14 -3.18
C VAL A 95 6.53 8.56 -2.89
N GLU A 96 6.80 8.26 -1.62
CA GLU A 96 8.03 7.62 -1.16
C GLU A 96 7.80 6.20 -0.62
N ARG A 97 6.53 5.78 -0.52
CA ARG A 97 6.12 4.47 0.02
C ARG A 97 4.95 3.90 -0.79
N LEU A 98 4.99 2.60 -1.01
CA LEU A 98 3.94 1.84 -1.71
C LEU A 98 3.51 0.65 -0.87
N LEU A 99 2.23 0.25 -0.94
CA LEU A 99 1.76 -1.03 -0.43
C LEU A 99 1.76 -2.04 -1.58
N LEU A 100 2.58 -3.08 -1.45
CA LEU A 100 2.71 -4.14 -2.45
C LEU A 100 1.83 -5.34 -2.09
N LEU A 101 0.94 -5.70 -3.00
CA LEU A 101 -0.05 -6.76 -2.83
C LEU A 101 0.09 -7.81 -3.93
N GLY A 102 -0.36 -9.05 -3.66
CA GLY A 102 -0.56 -10.05 -4.71
C GLY A 102 -1.68 -9.62 -5.66
N GLY A 103 -2.79 -9.21 -5.10
CA GLY A 103 -4.02 -8.85 -5.82
C GLY A 103 -5.02 -10.00 -5.91
N ASP A 104 -6.30 -9.65 -6.13
CA ASP A 104 -7.44 -10.58 -6.08
C ASP A 104 -7.64 -11.47 -7.33
N PRO A 105 -7.26 -11.08 -8.57
CA PRO A 105 -7.51 -11.93 -9.73
C PRO A 105 -6.85 -13.31 -9.59
N ASP A 106 -7.60 -14.38 -9.82
CA ASP A 106 -7.05 -15.74 -9.84
C ASP A 106 -5.98 -15.90 -10.92
N THR A 107 -6.20 -15.26 -12.07
CA THR A 107 -5.24 -15.23 -13.17
C THR A 107 -4.67 -13.82 -13.31
N PRO A 108 -3.33 -13.67 -13.23
CA PRO A 108 -2.68 -12.39 -13.46
C PRO A 108 -2.96 -11.86 -14.88
N VAL A 109 -3.17 -10.54 -15.01
CA VAL A 109 -3.40 -9.91 -16.34
C VAL A 109 -2.10 -9.66 -17.10
N GLY A 110 -0.94 -9.77 -16.43
CA GLY A 110 0.38 -9.56 -17.00
C GLY A 110 1.47 -10.40 -16.33
N PRO A 111 2.72 -9.96 -16.35
CA PRO A 111 3.86 -10.79 -15.96
C PRO A 111 4.01 -10.98 -14.44
N TYR A 112 3.32 -10.20 -13.61
CA TYR A 112 3.49 -10.20 -12.17
C TYR A 112 2.44 -11.07 -11.48
N THR A 113 2.86 -12.13 -10.84
CA THR A 113 1.97 -13.09 -10.17
C THR A 113 1.81 -12.85 -8.67
N GLU A 114 2.76 -12.12 -8.08
CA GLU A 114 2.84 -11.88 -6.64
C GLU A 114 3.67 -10.63 -6.31
N ALA A 115 3.54 -10.12 -5.08
CA ALA A 115 4.22 -8.90 -4.64
C ALA A 115 5.77 -9.01 -4.67
N SER A 116 6.34 -10.20 -4.52
CA SER A 116 7.78 -10.43 -4.64
C SER A 116 8.31 -10.09 -6.05
N ALA A 117 7.53 -10.35 -7.10
CA ALA A 117 7.92 -9.98 -8.47
C ALA A 117 7.99 -8.46 -8.65
N LEU A 118 7.16 -7.69 -7.94
CA LEU A 118 7.24 -6.22 -7.93
C LEU A 118 8.53 -5.74 -7.23
N LEU A 119 8.91 -6.37 -6.11
CA LEU A 119 10.16 -6.07 -5.40
C LEU A 119 11.40 -6.35 -6.27
N GLN A 120 11.34 -7.35 -7.15
CA GLN A 120 12.44 -7.78 -8.01
C GLN A 120 12.51 -7.02 -9.34
N SER A 121 11.53 -6.17 -9.63
CA SER A 121 11.43 -5.47 -10.92
C SER A 121 12.48 -4.37 -11.14
N GLY A 122 13.14 -3.90 -10.05
CA GLY A 122 14.06 -2.77 -10.09
C GLY A 122 13.38 -1.40 -10.16
N VAL A 123 12.05 -1.35 -10.29
CA VAL A 123 11.32 -0.09 -10.45
C VAL A 123 11.38 0.77 -9.18
N LEU A 124 11.41 0.14 -8.01
CA LEU A 124 11.42 0.85 -6.73
C LEU A 124 12.71 1.65 -6.56
N GLU A 125 13.83 1.02 -6.84
CA GLU A 125 15.15 1.63 -6.77
C GLU A 125 15.33 2.71 -7.84
N ALA A 126 14.84 2.44 -9.06
CA ALA A 126 14.95 3.36 -10.19
C ALA A 126 14.25 4.71 -9.92
N PHE A 127 13.13 4.68 -9.21
CA PHE A 127 12.38 5.89 -8.85
C PHE A 127 12.59 6.34 -7.39
N GLY A 128 13.53 5.75 -6.66
CA GLY A 128 13.91 6.18 -5.33
C GLY A 128 12.83 5.94 -4.26
N ILE A 129 12.00 4.92 -4.42
CA ILE A 129 11.05 4.50 -3.39
C ILE A 129 11.82 4.04 -2.16
N LYS A 130 11.56 4.67 -1.02
CA LYS A 130 12.33 4.48 0.22
C LYS A 130 11.76 3.42 1.14
N ALA A 131 10.50 3.10 0.97
CA ALA A 131 9.80 2.16 1.83
C ALA A 131 8.72 1.40 1.08
N VAL A 132 8.46 0.18 1.54
CA VAL A 132 7.31 -0.62 1.10
C VAL A 132 6.55 -1.13 2.32
N ASP A 133 5.25 -1.17 2.18
CA ASP A 133 4.36 -1.90 3.07
C ASP A 133 4.04 -3.24 2.40
N ILE A 134 4.02 -4.31 3.18
CA ILE A 134 3.77 -5.68 2.71
C ILE A 134 2.62 -6.26 3.51
N ALA A 135 1.62 -6.79 2.81
CA ALA A 135 0.47 -7.41 3.43
C ALA A 135 0.85 -8.71 4.15
N ALA A 136 0.31 -8.90 5.34
CA ALA A 136 0.37 -10.12 6.11
C ALA A 136 -1.04 -10.64 6.42
N HIS A 137 -1.15 -11.96 6.60
CA HIS A 137 -2.40 -12.66 6.86
C HIS A 137 -2.22 -13.51 8.12
N PRO A 138 -2.32 -12.92 9.32
CA PRO A 138 -2.06 -13.64 10.57
C PRO A 138 -3.05 -14.79 10.78
N ASP A 139 -4.34 -14.61 10.48
CA ASP A 139 -5.36 -15.66 10.60
C ASP A 139 -5.38 -16.64 9.42
N GLY A 140 -4.36 -16.59 8.54
CA GLY A 140 -4.22 -17.44 7.38
C GLY A 140 -4.61 -16.79 6.06
N HIS A 141 -4.30 -17.49 4.98
CA HIS A 141 -4.58 -17.06 3.61
C HIS A 141 -5.43 -18.14 2.92
N PRO A 142 -6.41 -17.78 2.05
CA PRO A 142 -7.32 -18.77 1.43
C PRO A 142 -6.62 -19.93 0.71
N VAL A 143 -5.41 -19.70 0.19
CA VAL A 143 -4.68 -20.69 -0.63
C VAL A 143 -3.30 -21.09 -0.07
N MET A 144 -2.96 -20.62 1.14
CA MET A 144 -1.68 -20.93 1.78
C MET A 144 -1.89 -21.29 3.26
N SER A 145 -1.10 -22.22 3.78
CA SER A 145 -1.04 -22.45 5.22
C SER A 145 -0.42 -21.25 5.96
N ILE A 146 -0.62 -21.17 7.27
CA ILE A 146 0.01 -20.15 8.12
C ILE A 146 1.53 -20.16 7.96
N ASP A 147 2.16 -21.35 8.01
CA ASP A 147 3.60 -21.48 7.84
C ASP A 147 4.10 -21.02 6.48
N GLN A 148 3.37 -21.33 5.41
CA GLN A 148 3.68 -20.85 4.06
C GLN A 148 3.56 -19.34 3.98
N SER A 149 2.50 -18.76 4.52
CA SER A 149 2.30 -17.30 4.56
C SER A 149 3.42 -16.60 5.32
N ALA A 150 3.83 -17.15 6.47
CA ALA A 150 4.93 -16.64 7.26
C ALA A 150 6.28 -16.75 6.53
N GLN A 151 6.51 -17.85 5.80
CA GLN A 151 7.73 -18.03 5.01
C GLN A 151 7.80 -17.01 3.86
N VAL A 152 6.72 -16.86 3.09
CA VAL A 152 6.62 -15.88 1.99
C VAL A 152 6.82 -14.46 2.51
N LEU A 153 6.26 -14.12 3.67
CA LEU A 153 6.47 -12.82 4.29
C LEU A 153 7.94 -12.58 4.65
N ARG A 154 8.61 -13.56 5.27
CA ARG A 154 10.04 -13.47 5.60
C ARG A 154 10.91 -13.27 4.36
N GLU A 155 10.61 -13.95 3.26
CA GLU A 155 11.33 -13.83 2.00
C GLU A 155 11.18 -12.44 1.38
N LYS A 156 9.95 -11.89 1.36
CA LYS A 156 9.69 -10.52 0.90
C LYS A 156 10.46 -9.49 1.74
N ILE A 157 10.43 -9.63 3.07
CA ILE A 157 11.16 -8.73 3.97
C ILE A 157 12.67 -8.82 3.72
N ALA A 158 13.22 -10.02 3.58
CA ALA A 158 14.64 -10.21 3.33
C ALA A 158 15.05 -9.57 2.00
N HIS A 159 14.25 -9.75 0.95
CA HIS A 159 14.49 -9.18 -0.38
C HIS A 159 14.50 -7.64 -0.36
N ALA A 160 13.47 -7.03 0.21
CA ALA A 160 13.39 -5.57 0.32
C ALA A 160 14.56 -4.99 1.14
N ARG A 161 14.97 -5.66 2.24
CA ARG A 161 16.13 -5.25 3.04
C ARG A 161 17.45 -5.34 2.27
N GLN A 162 17.64 -6.36 1.43
CA GLN A 162 18.82 -6.47 0.56
C GLN A 162 18.89 -5.33 -0.46
N ALA A 163 17.75 -4.87 -0.95
CA ALA A 163 17.64 -3.69 -1.83
C ALA A 163 17.74 -2.35 -1.07
N GLY A 164 17.96 -2.36 0.24
CA GLY A 164 18.04 -1.14 1.06
C GLY A 164 16.70 -0.44 1.31
N ILE A 165 15.57 -1.11 0.99
CA ILE A 165 14.22 -0.59 1.13
C ILE A 165 13.70 -0.89 2.55
N ARG A 166 13.16 0.12 3.23
CA ARG A 166 12.51 -0.06 4.54
C ARG A 166 11.19 -0.81 4.36
N VAL A 167 10.91 -1.72 5.30
CA VAL A 167 9.68 -2.54 5.26
C VAL A 167 8.83 -2.26 6.48
N ARG A 168 7.53 -2.10 6.25
CA ARG A 168 6.48 -2.19 7.26
C ARG A 168 5.55 -3.34 6.87
N VAL A 169 5.11 -4.09 7.86
CA VAL A 169 4.09 -5.13 7.67
C VAL A 169 2.73 -4.54 8.02
N VAL A 170 1.77 -4.74 7.13
CA VAL A 170 0.36 -4.36 7.33
C VAL A 170 -0.45 -5.65 7.35
N SER A 171 -0.99 -5.98 8.51
CA SER A 171 -1.83 -7.16 8.66
C SER A 171 -3.25 -6.90 8.14
N GLN A 172 -3.89 -7.94 7.63
CA GLN A 172 -5.33 -7.99 7.60
C GLN A 172 -5.89 -7.91 9.03
N PHE A 173 -7.17 -7.55 9.15
CA PHE A 173 -7.85 -7.61 10.43
C PHE A 173 -7.76 -9.03 11.00
N ALA A 174 -7.29 -9.15 12.23
CA ALA A 174 -7.13 -10.39 12.95
C ALA A 174 -7.79 -10.26 14.32
N LEU A 175 -8.43 -11.34 14.76
CA LEU A 175 -9.09 -11.40 16.07
C LEU A 175 -8.18 -12.02 17.14
N ASP A 176 -7.22 -12.85 16.71
CA ASP A 176 -6.24 -13.49 17.58
C ASP A 176 -4.94 -12.67 17.58
N PRO A 177 -4.52 -12.14 18.75
CA PRO A 177 -3.27 -11.36 18.83
C PRO A 177 -2.01 -12.24 18.91
N ASP A 178 -2.14 -13.55 19.16
CA ASP A 178 -1.05 -14.52 19.32
C ASP A 178 -0.76 -15.21 17.98
#